data_71d7a5e70ee094c4b8da56b873df58dd
#
_entry.id   71d7a5e70ee094c4b8da56b873df58dd
#
_cell.length_a   1.000
_cell.length_b   1.000
_cell.length_c   1.000
_cell.angle_alpha   90.00
_cell.angle_beta   90.00
_cell.angle_gamma   90.00
#
_symmetry.space_group_name_H-M   'P 1'
#
loop_
_entity.id
_entity.type
_entity.pdbx_description
1 polymer ?
#
loop_
_entity_poly.entity_id
_entity_poly.type
_entity_poly.pdbx_seq_one_letter_code
_entity_poly.pdbx_strand_id
1 'polypeptide(L)'
;MSQDPTPPLAGDDTKKPEQPQRRVALVCSDFTMQSAFALFILALNSARLNYETLIYFTFEGLNMIRPGYVARLQYFPAGVQPPAEEVERITEGLRDTMYKKDIPYVEDMLEMAQLEGVRFLACKTSADLFDLTREDFLEGVEIMLAEDFMKQAAGSDLHLVF
;
A
#
# COMPACT_ATOMS: atom_id res chain seq x y z
N MET A 1 -49.10 -17.84 -50.85
CA MET A 1 -48.20 -18.20 -49.71
C MET A 1 -47.22 -17.07 -49.49
N SER A 2 -47.62 -16.16 -48.63
CA SER A 2 -46.78 -15.00 -48.26
C SER A 2 -45.96 -15.36 -47.00
N GLN A 3 -44.65 -15.28 -47.10
CA GLN A 3 -43.74 -15.42 -45.94
C GLN A 3 -43.50 -14.05 -45.35
N ASP A 4 -43.92 -13.83 -44.10
CA ASP A 4 -43.59 -12.66 -43.33
C ASP A 4 -42.10 -12.71 -42.91
N PRO A 5 -41.37 -11.59 -43.02
CA PRO A 5 -40.00 -11.54 -42.54
C PRO A 5 -39.98 -11.36 -40.99
N THR A 6 -39.29 -12.29 -40.32
CA THR A 6 -38.98 -12.21 -38.89
C THR A 6 -38.17 -10.94 -38.59
N PRO A 7 -38.52 -10.12 -37.58
CA PRO A 7 -37.72 -8.98 -37.20
C PRO A 7 -36.41 -9.43 -36.53
N PRO A 8 -35.31 -8.65 -36.69
CA PRO A 8 -34.03 -8.96 -36.06
C PRO A 8 -34.11 -8.82 -34.53
N LEU A 9 -33.54 -9.81 -33.83
CA LEU A 9 -33.38 -9.78 -32.38
C LEU A 9 -32.59 -8.55 -31.95
N ALA A 10 -33.23 -7.72 -31.13
CA ALA A 10 -32.57 -6.57 -30.48
C ALA A 10 -31.34 -7.04 -29.67
N GLY A 11 -30.21 -6.51 -30.01
CA GLY A 11 -28.99 -6.74 -29.24
C GLY A 11 -29.17 -6.27 -27.79
N ASP A 12 -28.80 -7.15 -26.87
CA ASP A 12 -28.80 -6.88 -25.44
C ASP A 12 -27.60 -5.98 -25.13
N ASP A 13 -27.75 -4.68 -25.34
CA ASP A 13 -26.79 -3.65 -24.94
C ASP A 13 -26.98 -3.26 -23.45
N THR A 14 -27.05 -4.23 -22.55
CA THR A 14 -26.93 -3.98 -21.10
C THR A 14 -25.47 -3.80 -20.72
N LYS A 15 -24.83 -2.73 -21.23
CA LYS A 15 -23.59 -2.22 -20.66
C LYS A 15 -23.94 -1.68 -19.28
N LYS A 16 -23.67 -2.49 -18.24
CA LYS A 16 -23.79 -2.10 -16.84
C LYS A 16 -23.01 -0.79 -16.68
N PRO A 17 -23.56 0.29 -16.09
CA PRO A 17 -22.84 1.52 -15.92
C PRO A 17 -21.55 1.21 -15.16
N GLU A 18 -20.42 1.58 -15.74
CA GLU A 18 -19.10 1.46 -15.12
C GLU A 18 -19.14 2.30 -13.85
N GLN A 19 -19.15 1.64 -12.69
CA GLN A 19 -19.10 2.35 -11.41
C GLN A 19 -17.76 3.09 -11.34
N PRO A 20 -17.74 4.35 -10.88
CA PRO A 20 -16.48 5.06 -10.73
C PRO A 20 -15.54 4.25 -9.86
N GLN A 21 -14.30 4.09 -10.32
CA GLN A 21 -13.29 3.34 -9.59
C GLN A 21 -13.10 3.98 -8.21
N ARG A 22 -13.31 3.21 -7.16
CA ARG A 22 -13.08 3.68 -5.79
C ARG A 22 -11.59 3.90 -5.55
N ARG A 23 -11.27 4.85 -4.69
CA ARG A 23 -9.89 5.19 -4.34
C ARG A 23 -9.67 5.10 -2.84
N VAL A 24 -8.51 4.57 -2.48
CA VAL A 24 -8.02 4.49 -1.09
C VAL A 24 -6.67 5.19 -1.02
N ALA A 25 -6.57 6.17 -0.12
CA ALA A 25 -5.33 6.88 0.16
C ALA A 25 -4.84 6.55 1.57
N LEU A 26 -3.65 5.99 1.65
CA LEU A 26 -2.99 5.64 2.89
C LEU A 26 -1.78 6.56 3.09
N VAL A 27 -1.50 6.95 4.33
CA VAL A 27 -0.30 7.71 4.70
C VAL A 27 0.51 6.90 5.68
N CYS A 28 1.79 6.77 5.43
CA CYS A 28 2.73 6.09 6.32
C CYS A 28 3.83 7.06 6.76
N SER A 29 3.87 7.34 8.06
CA SER A 29 4.90 8.21 8.67
C SER A 29 5.85 7.46 9.60
N ASP A 30 5.56 6.20 9.91
CA ASP A 30 6.26 5.38 10.88
C ASP A 30 7.05 4.24 10.21
N PHE A 31 8.07 3.73 10.89
CA PHE A 31 8.90 2.62 10.43
C PHE A 31 8.97 1.53 11.49
N THR A 32 7.81 0.93 11.80
CA THR A 32 7.71 -0.21 12.71
C THR A 32 7.01 -1.40 12.04
N MET A 33 7.25 -2.61 12.55
CA MET A 33 6.66 -3.82 11.98
C MET A 33 5.14 -3.80 12.07
N GLN A 34 4.57 -3.30 13.16
CA GLN A 34 3.12 -3.22 13.36
C GLN A 34 2.45 -2.25 12.39
N SER A 35 3.04 -1.07 12.19
CA SER A 35 2.53 -0.08 11.23
C SER A 35 2.63 -0.60 9.80
N ALA A 36 3.77 -1.20 9.43
CA ALA A 36 3.98 -1.78 8.12
C ALA A 36 3.01 -2.94 7.83
N PHE A 37 2.82 -3.85 8.80
CA PHE A 37 1.88 -4.96 8.66
C PHE A 37 0.45 -4.47 8.43
N ALA A 38 -0.03 -3.53 9.25
CA ALA A 38 -1.36 -2.96 9.11
C ALA A 38 -1.54 -2.23 7.77
N LEU A 39 -0.56 -1.43 7.37
CA LEU A 39 -0.54 -0.69 6.12
C LEU A 39 -0.68 -1.63 4.91
N PHE A 40 0.23 -2.61 4.79
CA PHE A 40 0.28 -3.45 3.59
C PHE A 40 -0.88 -4.45 3.52
N ILE A 41 -1.39 -4.95 4.65
CA ILE A 41 -2.58 -5.81 4.62
C ILE A 41 -3.81 -5.06 4.10
N LEU A 42 -3.97 -3.79 4.47
CA LEU A 42 -5.07 -2.96 3.98
C LEU A 42 -4.87 -2.55 2.52
N ALA A 43 -3.65 -2.19 2.14
CA ALA A 43 -3.34 -1.84 0.75
C ALA A 43 -3.60 -3.01 -0.21
N LEU A 44 -3.15 -4.22 0.14
CA LEU A 44 -3.37 -5.42 -0.66
C LEU A 44 -4.85 -5.75 -0.80
N ASN A 45 -5.61 -5.73 0.31
CA ASN A 45 -7.05 -6.01 0.24
C ASN A 45 -7.80 -4.94 -0.58
N SER A 46 -7.38 -3.70 -0.51
CA SER A 46 -7.92 -2.60 -1.32
C SER A 46 -7.66 -2.84 -2.82
N ALA A 47 -6.42 -3.15 -3.19
CA ALA A 47 -6.05 -3.45 -4.57
C ALA A 47 -6.83 -4.67 -5.12
N ARG A 48 -6.97 -5.74 -4.34
CA ARG A 48 -7.75 -6.94 -4.69
C ARG A 48 -9.25 -6.69 -4.88
N LEU A 49 -9.77 -5.64 -4.26
CA LEU A 49 -11.12 -5.14 -4.49
C LEU A 49 -11.22 -4.24 -5.73
N ASN A 50 -10.15 -4.12 -6.53
CA ASN A 50 -10.00 -3.23 -7.68
C ASN A 50 -10.16 -1.74 -7.31
N TYR A 51 -9.75 -1.34 -6.11
CA TYR A 51 -9.68 0.07 -5.74
C TYR A 51 -8.33 0.64 -6.15
N GLU A 52 -8.32 1.86 -6.68
CA GLU A 52 -7.07 2.61 -6.89
C GLU A 52 -6.45 2.89 -5.51
N THR A 53 -5.32 2.28 -5.22
CA THR A 53 -4.68 2.36 -3.91
C THR A 53 -3.39 3.14 -3.98
N LEU A 54 -3.31 4.21 -3.19
CA LEU A 54 -2.16 5.09 -3.07
C LEU A 54 -1.60 4.98 -1.66
N ILE A 55 -0.28 4.87 -1.53
CA ILE A 55 0.40 5.00 -0.24
C ILE A 55 1.39 6.17 -0.32
N TYR A 56 1.21 7.17 0.53
CA TYR A 56 2.12 8.31 0.66
C TYR A 56 3.03 8.10 1.86
N PHE A 57 4.30 7.85 1.58
CA PHE A 57 5.33 7.66 2.58
C PHE A 57 5.98 9.00 2.92
N THR A 58 6.03 9.32 4.19
CA THR A 58 6.62 10.55 4.70
C THR A 58 7.47 10.27 5.92
N PHE A 59 8.40 11.16 6.22
CA PHE A 59 9.31 11.06 7.37
C PHE A 59 9.98 9.68 7.45
N GLU A 60 9.94 9.00 8.61
CA GLU A 60 10.54 7.66 8.78
C GLU A 60 9.88 6.59 7.89
N GLY A 61 8.61 6.78 7.51
CA GLY A 61 7.92 5.90 6.57
C GLY A 61 8.60 5.76 5.21
N LEU A 62 9.45 6.73 4.78
CA LEU A 62 10.26 6.62 3.56
C LEU A 62 11.15 5.37 3.56
N ASN A 63 11.57 4.90 4.74
CA ASN A 63 12.39 3.70 4.84
C ASN A 63 11.64 2.42 4.40
N MET A 64 10.30 2.42 4.40
CA MET A 64 9.50 1.29 3.88
C MET A 64 9.77 1.00 2.40
N ILE A 65 10.08 2.05 1.64
CA ILE A 65 10.24 1.99 0.18
C ILE A 65 11.69 2.16 -0.28
N ARG A 66 12.66 1.95 0.64
CA ARG A 66 14.08 1.91 0.34
C ARG A 66 14.55 0.45 0.22
N PRO A 67 15.37 0.10 -0.79
CA PRO A 67 15.84 -1.27 -0.99
C PRO A 67 16.48 -1.87 0.26
N GLY A 68 15.98 -3.02 0.72
CA GLY A 68 16.52 -3.77 1.86
C GLY A 68 16.21 -3.20 3.26
N TYR A 69 15.56 -2.04 3.36
CA TYR A 69 15.25 -1.45 4.67
C TYR A 69 14.11 -2.19 5.39
N VAL A 70 13.10 -2.67 4.67
CA VAL A 70 11.95 -3.39 5.26
C VAL A 70 12.39 -4.58 6.12
N ALA A 71 13.49 -5.26 5.75
CA ALA A 71 14.06 -6.34 6.55
C ALA A 71 14.56 -5.90 7.93
N ARG A 72 14.73 -4.60 8.17
CA ARG A 72 15.18 -4.02 9.44
C ARG A 72 14.04 -3.59 10.36
N LEU A 73 12.78 -3.80 9.94
CA LEU A 73 11.62 -3.48 10.74
C LEU A 73 11.65 -4.21 12.09
N GLN A 74 11.39 -3.45 13.14
CA GLN A 74 11.35 -3.95 14.51
C GLN A 74 9.93 -3.94 15.04
N TYR A 75 9.61 -4.91 15.89
CA TYR A 75 8.35 -5.02 16.59
C TYR A 75 8.47 -4.51 18.02
N PHE A 76 7.56 -3.62 18.41
CA PHE A 76 7.47 -3.06 19.76
C PHE A 76 6.14 -3.47 20.39
N PRO A 77 6.12 -4.39 21.38
CA PRO A 77 4.88 -4.78 22.04
C PRO A 77 4.19 -3.58 22.71
N ALA A 78 2.87 -3.51 22.61
CA ALA A 78 2.11 -2.41 23.19
C ALA A 78 2.30 -2.31 24.71
N GLY A 79 2.55 -1.09 25.20
CA GLY A 79 2.73 -0.80 26.62
C GLY A 79 4.08 -1.22 27.21
N VAL A 80 5.00 -1.70 26.38
CA VAL A 80 6.37 -2.10 26.80
C VAL A 80 7.37 -1.37 25.94
N GLN A 81 8.40 -0.79 26.58
CA GLN A 81 9.61 -0.31 25.90
C GLN A 81 10.77 -1.25 26.27
N PRO A 82 10.96 -2.33 25.51
CA PRO A 82 12.03 -3.27 25.79
C PRO A 82 13.38 -2.61 25.58
N PRO A 83 14.44 -3.03 26.32
CA PRO A 83 15.80 -2.64 26.02
C PRO A 83 16.16 -2.99 24.55
N ALA A 84 17.03 -2.18 23.94
CA ALA A 84 17.39 -2.35 22.53
C ALA A 84 17.87 -3.79 22.19
N GLU A 85 18.61 -4.41 23.11
CA GLU A 85 19.10 -5.81 23.01
C GLU A 85 17.98 -6.86 23.01
N GLU A 86 16.78 -6.52 23.53
CA GLU A 86 15.63 -7.43 23.52
C GLU A 86 14.73 -7.25 22.29
N VAL A 87 14.74 -6.07 21.66
CA VAL A 87 13.88 -5.76 20.52
C VAL A 87 14.09 -6.74 19.37
N GLU A 88 15.35 -7.07 19.08
CA GLU A 88 15.68 -8.03 18.02
C GLU A 88 15.09 -9.41 18.33
N ARG A 89 15.32 -9.93 19.53
CA ARG A 89 14.79 -11.25 19.97
C ARG A 89 13.26 -11.29 19.92
N ILE A 90 12.60 -10.21 20.34
CA ILE A 90 11.13 -10.12 20.31
C ILE A 90 10.64 -10.09 18.87
N THR A 91 11.32 -9.36 18.00
CA THR A 91 11.01 -9.26 16.58
C THR A 91 11.16 -10.60 15.87
N GLU A 92 12.25 -11.32 16.13
CA GLU A 92 12.48 -12.68 15.62
C GLU A 92 11.39 -13.66 16.09
N GLY A 93 11.01 -13.60 17.36
CA GLY A 93 9.93 -14.42 17.90
C GLY A 93 8.57 -14.17 17.23
N LEU A 94 8.30 -12.92 16.83
CA LEU A 94 7.12 -12.61 16.04
C LEU A 94 7.24 -13.17 14.61
N ARG A 95 8.39 -13.02 13.96
CA ARG A 95 8.65 -13.59 12.62
C ARG A 95 8.49 -15.11 12.62
N ASP A 96 9.01 -15.80 13.61
CA ASP A 96 8.82 -17.24 13.79
C ASP A 96 7.33 -17.61 13.94
N THR A 97 6.57 -16.78 14.63
CA THR A 97 5.12 -16.99 14.80
C THR A 97 4.38 -16.78 13.47
N MET A 98 4.76 -15.76 12.69
CA MET A 98 4.21 -15.51 11.36
C MET A 98 4.49 -16.73 10.45
N TYR A 99 5.72 -17.21 10.42
CA TYR A 99 6.11 -18.39 9.65
C TYR A 99 5.26 -19.63 10.00
N LYS A 100 5.11 -19.94 11.29
CA LYS A 100 4.35 -21.10 11.77
C LYS A 100 2.84 -21.01 11.44
N LYS A 101 2.35 -19.83 11.19
CA LYS A 101 0.93 -19.56 10.91
C LYS A 101 0.65 -19.26 9.43
N ASP A 102 1.63 -19.46 8.56
CA ASP A 102 1.55 -19.12 7.12
C ASP A 102 1.11 -17.66 6.88
N ILE A 103 1.56 -16.73 7.74
CA ILE A 103 1.34 -15.29 7.60
C ILE A 103 2.53 -14.71 6.83
N PRO A 104 2.31 -14.03 5.69
CA PRO A 104 3.38 -13.45 4.89
C PRO A 104 4.16 -12.40 5.70
N TYR A 105 5.46 -12.32 5.45
CA TYR A 105 6.29 -11.26 5.99
C TYR A 105 5.95 -9.91 5.34
N VAL A 106 6.35 -8.82 5.99
CA VAL A 106 6.11 -7.47 5.46
C VAL A 106 6.81 -7.27 4.13
N GLU A 107 7.99 -7.86 3.96
CA GLU A 107 8.74 -7.86 2.71
C GLU A 107 7.93 -8.46 1.55
N ASP A 108 7.32 -9.61 1.77
CA ASP A 108 6.49 -10.30 0.77
C ASP A 108 5.24 -9.46 0.47
N MET A 109 4.63 -8.85 1.49
CA MET A 109 3.46 -7.99 1.31
C MET A 109 3.78 -6.71 0.53
N LEU A 110 4.96 -6.13 0.72
CA LEU A 110 5.44 -4.98 -0.05
C LEU A 110 5.55 -5.35 -1.54
N GLU A 111 6.22 -6.46 -1.85
CA GLU A 111 6.37 -6.93 -3.23
C GLU A 111 5.02 -7.23 -3.87
N MET A 112 4.14 -7.93 -3.16
CA MET A 112 2.78 -8.20 -3.64
C MET A 112 2.00 -6.91 -3.90
N ALA A 113 2.12 -5.90 -3.03
CA ALA A 113 1.45 -4.62 -3.21
C ALA A 113 1.91 -3.91 -4.50
N GLN A 114 3.22 -3.93 -4.79
CA GLN A 114 3.74 -3.40 -6.06
C GLN A 114 3.20 -4.16 -7.27
N LEU A 115 3.19 -5.50 -7.22
CA LEU A 115 2.69 -6.35 -8.29
C LEU A 115 1.19 -6.18 -8.54
N GLU A 116 0.41 -5.91 -7.50
CA GLU A 116 -1.04 -5.64 -7.58
C GLU A 116 -1.36 -4.17 -7.94
N GLY A 117 -0.35 -3.37 -8.25
CA GLY A 117 -0.52 -2.01 -8.78
C GLY A 117 -0.79 -0.94 -7.71
N VAL A 118 -0.49 -1.21 -6.44
CA VAL A 118 -0.49 -0.17 -5.40
C VAL A 118 0.57 0.87 -5.74
N ARG A 119 0.18 2.13 -5.80
CA ARG A 119 1.10 3.23 -6.11
C ARG A 119 1.82 3.71 -4.85
N PHE A 120 3.15 3.74 -4.91
CA PHE A 120 4.00 4.21 -3.84
C PHE A 120 4.49 5.62 -4.14
N LEU A 121 4.18 6.54 -3.23
CA LEU A 121 4.47 7.96 -3.35
C LEU A 121 5.40 8.39 -2.22
N ALA A 122 6.57 8.93 -2.53
CA ALA A 122 7.52 9.47 -1.56
C ALA A 122 7.30 10.97 -1.37
N CYS A 123 7.15 11.42 -0.12
CA CYS A 123 7.06 12.84 0.21
C CYS A 123 8.34 13.58 -0.19
N LYS A 124 8.22 14.53 -1.12
CA LYS A 124 9.35 15.33 -1.59
C LYS A 124 10.06 16.06 -0.44
N THR A 125 9.29 16.69 0.45
CA THR A 125 9.85 17.45 1.59
C THR A 125 10.63 16.55 2.55
N SER A 126 10.12 15.33 2.82
CA SER A 126 10.82 14.38 3.67
C SER A 126 12.05 13.77 2.98
N ALA A 127 11.96 13.52 1.67
CA ALA A 127 13.11 13.07 0.89
C ALA A 127 14.24 14.12 0.93
N ASP A 128 13.91 15.40 0.72
CA ASP A 128 14.89 16.49 0.82
C ASP A 128 15.47 16.64 2.21
N LEU A 129 14.64 16.44 3.27
CA LEU A 129 15.11 16.52 4.66
C LEU A 129 16.19 15.47 4.98
N PHE A 130 16.08 14.29 4.38
CA PHE A 130 17.01 13.17 4.58
C PHE A 130 18.03 13.00 3.44
N ASP A 131 18.16 13.99 2.56
CA ASP A 131 19.05 13.95 1.39
C ASP A 131 18.84 12.72 0.50
N LEU A 132 17.58 12.26 0.38
CA LEU A 132 17.21 11.12 -0.45
C LEU A 132 16.80 11.56 -1.85
N THR A 133 17.26 10.79 -2.84
CA THR A 133 16.98 10.99 -4.26
C THR A 133 16.13 9.84 -4.81
N ARG A 134 15.79 9.89 -6.11
CA ARG A 134 15.00 8.83 -6.75
C ARG A 134 15.69 7.46 -6.70
N GLU A 135 17.02 7.46 -6.77
CA GLU A 135 17.87 6.26 -6.78
C GLU A 135 17.88 5.54 -5.42
N ASP A 136 17.48 6.22 -4.33
CA ASP A 136 17.41 5.64 -2.99
C ASP A 136 16.12 4.84 -2.75
N PHE A 137 15.16 4.91 -3.69
CA PHE A 137 13.87 4.25 -3.57
C PHE A 137 13.72 3.06 -4.52
N LEU A 138 12.78 2.18 -4.21
CA LEU A 138 12.37 1.08 -5.06
C LEU A 138 11.93 1.57 -6.45
N GLU A 139 12.02 0.71 -7.45
CA GLU A 139 11.51 1.00 -8.78
C GLU A 139 9.99 1.28 -8.73
N GLY A 140 9.51 2.20 -9.56
CA GLY A 140 8.08 2.58 -9.59
C GLY A 140 7.64 3.59 -8.53
N VAL A 141 8.48 3.92 -7.52
CA VAL A 141 8.15 4.98 -6.54
C VAL A 141 8.13 6.34 -7.24
N GLU A 142 7.10 7.14 -6.98
CA GLU A 142 6.97 8.51 -7.46
C GLU A 142 7.31 9.49 -6.33
N ILE A 143 8.20 10.46 -6.57
CA ILE A 143 8.43 11.55 -5.60
C ILE A 143 7.38 12.64 -5.85
N MET A 144 6.63 13.01 -4.81
CA MET A 144 5.46 13.88 -4.92
C MET A 144 5.41 14.93 -3.81
N LEU A 145 5.04 16.16 -4.16
CA LEU A 145 4.74 17.21 -3.18
C LEU A 145 3.46 16.87 -2.40
N ALA A 146 3.40 17.27 -1.14
CA ALA A 146 2.21 17.06 -0.30
C ALA A 146 0.95 17.70 -0.89
N GLU A 147 1.08 18.87 -1.54
CA GLU A 147 -0.04 19.52 -2.22
C GLU A 147 -0.63 18.65 -3.34
N ASP A 148 0.21 18.03 -4.15
CA ASP A 148 -0.24 17.18 -5.26
C ASP A 148 -0.83 15.86 -4.77
N PHE A 149 -0.27 15.29 -3.69
CA PHE A 149 -0.88 14.16 -2.99
C PHE A 149 -2.27 14.54 -2.46
N MET A 150 -2.43 15.68 -1.80
CA MET A 150 -3.72 16.13 -1.27
C MET A 150 -4.77 16.29 -2.36
N LYS A 151 -4.38 16.80 -3.55
CA LYS A 151 -5.30 16.88 -4.72
C LYS A 151 -5.79 15.49 -5.15
N GLN A 152 -4.91 14.49 -5.13
CA GLN A 152 -5.27 13.10 -5.47
C GLN A 152 -6.09 12.45 -4.36
N ALA A 153 -5.72 12.67 -3.11
CA ALA A 153 -6.38 12.09 -1.95
C ALA A 153 -7.78 12.68 -1.69
N ALA A 154 -8.02 13.95 -2.02
CA ALA A 154 -9.29 14.65 -1.76
C ALA A 154 -10.53 13.98 -2.38
N GLY A 155 -10.35 13.14 -3.40
CA GLY A 155 -11.42 12.35 -4.02
C GLY A 155 -11.47 10.89 -3.57
N SER A 156 -10.73 10.51 -2.54
CA SER A 156 -10.68 9.11 -2.07
C SER A 156 -11.87 8.78 -1.16
N ASP A 157 -12.36 7.54 -1.26
CA ASP A 157 -13.45 7.01 -0.43
C ASP A 157 -12.98 6.70 0.99
N LEU A 158 -11.68 6.43 1.18
CA LEU A 158 -11.08 6.10 2.46
C LEU A 158 -9.68 6.72 2.60
N HIS A 159 -9.42 7.31 3.77
CA HIS A 159 -8.12 7.82 4.16
C HIS A 159 -7.70 7.22 5.51
N LEU A 160 -6.50 6.66 5.59
CA LEU A 160 -5.92 6.14 6.83
C LEU A 160 -4.47 6.61 6.97
N VAL A 161 -4.04 6.79 8.23
CA VAL A 161 -2.67 7.20 8.58
C VAL A 161 -2.06 6.16 9.53
N PHE A 162 -0.83 5.78 9.25
CA PHE A 162 -0.01 4.80 9.99
C PHE A 162 1.32 5.40 10.43
#